data_06088b15203a1203c1298fd93c2dfa29
#
_entry.id   06088b15203a1203c1298fd93c2dfa29
#
_cell.length_a   1.000
_cell.length_b   1.000
_cell.length_c   1.000
_cell.angle_alpha   90.00
_cell.angle_beta   90.00
_cell.angle_gamma   90.00
#
_symmetry.space_group_name_H-M   'P 1'
#
loop_
_entity.id
_entity.type
_entity.pdbx_description
1 polymer ?
#
loop_
_entity_poly.entity_id
_entity_poly.type
_entity_poly.pdbx_seq_one_letter_code
_entity_poly.pdbx_strand_id
1 'polypeptide(L)'
;MEDLKTFIGVKMVQAKPMSHYQFLSEIKKVNNIAAMDELYGPNQEGYLVVYPDGYKSWSPKDVFEKAYFQLDRDNVITKDDCERFIVKDNFTTISPKSALVTYTTKTGFELNEISACVDPARFSEEIAMGVTKESAVDKLWSYLGFVLQWARSGTDAK
;
A
#
# COMPACT_ATOMS: atom_id res chain seq x y z
N MET A 1 6.03 -35.56 -4.42
CA MET A 1 5.93 -34.08 -4.20
C MET A 1 4.93 -33.87 -3.11
N GLU A 2 5.32 -33.19 -2.06
CA GLU A 2 4.37 -32.76 -1.04
C GLU A 2 3.32 -31.86 -1.70
N ASP A 3 2.07 -32.01 -1.31
CA ASP A 3 0.94 -31.17 -1.77
C ASP A 3 1.09 -29.76 -1.18
N LEU A 4 1.82 -28.89 -1.88
CA LEU A 4 1.95 -27.48 -1.51
C LEU A 4 0.60 -26.78 -1.64
N LYS A 5 0.22 -26.05 -0.62
CA LYS A 5 -1.02 -25.25 -0.57
C LYS A 5 -0.67 -23.76 -0.62
N THR A 6 -1.55 -22.98 -1.22
CA THR A 6 -1.41 -21.53 -1.28
C THR A 6 -2.06 -20.89 -0.06
N PHE A 7 -1.35 -19.94 0.54
CA PHE A 7 -1.83 -19.15 1.67
C PHE A 7 -1.75 -17.67 1.32
N ILE A 8 -2.71 -16.89 1.78
CA ILE A 8 -2.68 -15.44 1.73
C ILE A 8 -2.57 -14.89 3.15
N GLY A 9 -1.75 -13.85 3.34
CA GLY A 9 -1.60 -13.21 4.64
C GLY A 9 -1.25 -11.75 4.49
N VAL A 10 -1.56 -10.97 5.51
CA VAL A 10 -1.26 -9.54 5.59
C VAL A 10 -0.44 -9.28 6.84
N LYS A 11 0.58 -8.44 6.73
CA LYS A 11 1.48 -8.09 7.84
C LYS A 11 1.56 -6.58 8.01
N MET A 12 1.64 -6.15 9.26
CA MET A 12 2.02 -4.80 9.65
C MET A 12 3.41 -4.82 10.27
N VAL A 13 4.28 -3.92 9.83
CA VAL A 13 5.66 -3.80 10.31
C VAL A 13 5.99 -2.33 10.57
N GLN A 14 7.00 -2.09 11.39
CA GLN A 14 7.65 -0.78 11.48
C GLN A 14 8.95 -0.83 10.67
N ALA A 15 9.24 0.23 9.94
CA ALA A 15 10.44 0.28 9.12
C ALA A 15 11.04 1.69 9.06
N LYS A 16 12.34 1.74 8.80
CA LYS A 16 13.03 2.99 8.46
C LYS A 16 14.09 2.73 7.39
N PRO A 17 14.40 3.73 6.56
CA PRO A 17 15.52 3.63 5.61
C PRO A 17 16.82 3.26 6.34
N MET A 18 17.52 2.27 5.82
CA MET A 18 18.79 1.80 6.36
C MET A 18 19.55 1.04 5.27
N SER A 19 20.82 1.39 5.01
CA SER A 19 21.62 0.63 4.07
C SER A 19 21.96 -0.76 4.62
N HIS A 20 22.29 -1.69 3.71
CA HIS A 20 22.64 -3.05 4.11
C HIS A 20 23.84 -3.09 5.06
N TYR A 21 24.87 -2.28 4.78
CA TYR A 21 26.06 -2.22 5.65
C TYR A 21 25.77 -1.61 7.01
N GLN A 22 24.91 -0.59 7.08
CA GLN A 22 24.43 -0.08 8.37
C GLN A 22 23.72 -1.16 9.19
N PHE A 23 22.84 -1.93 8.55
CA PHE A 23 22.17 -3.06 9.21
C PHE A 23 23.14 -4.11 9.69
N LEU A 24 24.13 -4.49 8.89
CA LEU A 24 25.14 -5.45 9.26
C LEU A 24 25.99 -4.96 10.45
N SER A 25 26.40 -3.70 10.46
CA SER A 25 27.21 -3.13 11.54
C SER A 25 26.41 -2.88 12.82
N GLU A 26 25.25 -2.25 12.72
CA GLU A 26 24.47 -1.80 13.88
C GLU A 26 23.66 -2.93 14.52
N ILE A 27 23.09 -3.81 13.70
CA ILE A 27 22.18 -4.87 14.15
C ILE A 27 22.87 -6.22 14.25
N LYS A 28 23.64 -6.60 13.22
CA LYS A 28 24.38 -7.89 13.21
C LYS A 28 25.76 -7.83 13.84
N LYS A 29 26.24 -6.62 14.19
CA LYS A 29 27.56 -6.38 14.82
C LYS A 29 28.75 -6.84 13.99
N VAL A 30 28.63 -6.82 12.69
CA VAL A 30 29.72 -7.07 11.74
C VAL A 30 30.52 -5.78 11.57
N ASN A 31 31.78 -5.73 11.97
CA ASN A 31 32.57 -4.51 12.04
C ASN A 31 33.65 -4.40 10.93
N ASN A 32 33.74 -5.38 10.04
CA ASN A 32 34.72 -5.38 8.95
C ASN A 32 34.06 -5.19 7.60
N ILE A 33 34.27 -4.04 6.96
CA ILE A 33 33.67 -3.69 5.67
C ILE A 33 34.10 -4.66 4.55
N ALA A 34 35.38 -5.08 4.53
CA ALA A 34 35.87 -6.03 3.53
C ALA A 34 35.18 -7.38 3.67
N ALA A 35 34.93 -7.84 4.90
CA ALA A 35 34.17 -9.06 5.17
C ALA A 35 32.69 -8.89 4.78
N MET A 36 32.10 -7.72 4.94
CA MET A 36 30.73 -7.44 4.50
C MET A 36 30.60 -7.59 3.00
N ASP A 37 31.50 -6.99 2.23
CA ASP A 37 31.47 -7.04 0.77
C ASP A 37 31.70 -8.48 0.25
N GLU A 38 32.65 -9.20 0.83
CA GLU A 38 32.95 -10.59 0.47
C GLU A 38 31.78 -11.54 0.75
N LEU A 39 31.13 -11.41 1.91
CA LEU A 39 30.09 -12.34 2.36
C LEU A 39 28.69 -11.99 1.90
N TYR A 40 28.39 -10.69 1.72
CA TYR A 40 27.04 -10.20 1.48
C TYR A 40 26.91 -9.37 0.20
N GLY A 41 28.01 -9.12 -0.51
CA GLY A 41 28.05 -8.29 -1.72
C GLY A 41 28.06 -6.79 -1.40
N PRO A 42 27.95 -5.93 -2.44
CA PRO A 42 28.07 -4.49 -2.30
C PRO A 42 26.94 -3.89 -1.46
N ASN A 43 27.24 -2.75 -0.82
CA ASN A 43 26.25 -2.01 -0.07
C ASN A 43 25.05 -1.60 -0.93
N GLN A 44 23.85 -1.77 -0.39
CA GLN A 44 22.58 -1.46 -1.05
C GLN A 44 21.71 -0.59 -0.15
N GLU A 45 20.87 0.24 -0.77
CA GLU A 45 19.80 0.93 -0.08
C GLU A 45 18.65 -0.03 0.25
N GLY A 46 18.04 0.16 1.40
CA GLY A 46 16.93 -0.65 1.85
C GLY A 46 16.30 -0.12 3.12
N TYR A 47 15.70 -1.02 3.85
CA TYR A 47 14.98 -0.72 5.07
C TYR A 47 15.34 -1.70 6.19
N LEU A 48 15.55 -1.16 7.39
CA LEU A 48 15.39 -1.94 8.61
C LEU A 48 13.91 -2.20 8.81
N VAL A 49 13.53 -3.47 8.93
CA VAL A 49 12.16 -3.91 9.17
C VAL A 49 12.07 -4.52 10.55
N VAL A 50 11.14 -4.03 11.36
CA VAL A 50 10.87 -4.52 12.72
C VAL A 50 9.48 -5.11 12.76
N TYR A 51 9.41 -6.40 13.08
CA TYR A 51 8.15 -7.14 13.20
C TYR A 51 7.52 -6.95 14.58
N PRO A 52 6.20 -7.25 14.76
CA PRO A 52 5.52 -7.07 16.04
C PRO A 52 6.12 -7.84 17.21
N ASP A 53 6.79 -8.97 16.96
CA ASP A 53 7.53 -9.77 17.96
C ASP A 53 8.91 -9.22 18.30
N GLY A 54 9.32 -8.11 17.67
CA GLY A 54 10.64 -7.50 17.85
C GLY A 54 11.73 -8.07 16.94
N TYR A 55 11.42 -9.07 16.10
CA TYR A 55 12.38 -9.56 15.12
C TYR A 55 12.77 -8.45 14.13
N LYS A 56 14.06 -8.38 13.81
CA LYS A 56 14.64 -7.37 12.91
C LYS A 56 15.22 -8.02 11.68
N SER A 57 14.85 -7.53 10.52
CA SER A 57 15.43 -7.93 9.23
C SER A 57 15.77 -6.71 8.39
N TRP A 58 16.52 -6.94 7.33
CA TRP A 58 16.76 -5.94 6.31
C TRP A 58 16.09 -6.37 5.00
N SER A 59 15.54 -5.41 4.27
CA SER A 59 14.93 -5.62 2.97
C SER A 59 15.48 -4.63 1.96
N PRO A 60 15.82 -5.06 0.73
CA PRO A 60 16.16 -4.15 -0.36
C PRO A 60 15.02 -3.16 -0.60
N LYS A 61 15.37 -1.93 -1.00
CA LYS A 61 14.41 -0.83 -1.18
C LYS A 61 13.25 -1.17 -2.09
N ASP A 62 13.54 -1.66 -3.28
CA ASP A 62 12.53 -2.00 -4.28
C ASP A 62 11.62 -3.15 -3.85
N VAL A 63 12.14 -4.13 -3.12
CA VAL A 63 11.37 -5.24 -2.56
C VAL A 63 10.44 -4.77 -1.47
N PHE A 64 10.94 -3.91 -0.57
CA PHE A 64 10.14 -3.35 0.52
C PHE A 64 9.02 -2.44 0.00
N GLU A 65 9.34 -1.50 -0.88
CA GLU A 65 8.38 -0.52 -1.40
C GLU A 65 7.29 -1.14 -2.28
N LYS A 66 7.55 -2.30 -2.90
CA LYS A 66 6.52 -3.09 -3.59
C LYS A 66 5.58 -3.85 -2.65
N ALA A 67 6.05 -4.19 -1.46
CA ALA A 67 5.30 -5.03 -0.51
C ALA A 67 4.49 -4.22 0.51
N TYR A 68 4.93 -3.00 0.84
CA TYR A 68 4.38 -2.22 1.93
C TYR A 68 3.95 -0.82 1.48
N PHE A 69 2.84 -0.37 2.04
CA PHE A 69 2.33 1.00 1.91
C PHE A 69 2.46 1.71 3.24
N GLN A 70 3.11 2.87 3.25
CA GLN A 70 3.28 3.67 4.46
C GLN A 70 1.97 4.33 4.86
N LEU A 71 1.52 4.06 6.08
CA LEU A 71 0.39 4.75 6.70
C LEU A 71 0.82 6.12 7.26
N ASP A 72 -0.10 7.06 7.25
CA ASP A 72 0.07 8.39 7.81
C ASP A 72 0.12 8.35 9.35
N ARG A 73 -0.62 7.43 9.94
CA ARG A 73 -0.66 7.17 11.40
C ARG A 73 -0.64 5.69 11.70
N ASP A 74 -0.02 5.34 12.82
CA ASP A 74 -0.05 3.97 13.31
C ASP A 74 -1.50 3.52 13.61
N ASN A 75 -1.86 2.36 13.12
CA ASN A 75 -3.13 1.70 13.41
C ASN A 75 -4.42 2.44 13.00
N VAL A 76 -4.32 3.41 12.10
CA VAL A 76 -5.48 4.15 11.58
C VAL A 76 -5.31 4.36 10.08
N ILE A 77 -6.37 4.12 9.32
CA ILE A 77 -6.45 4.52 7.91
C ILE A 77 -7.03 5.93 7.86
N THR A 78 -6.31 6.86 7.28
CA THR A 78 -6.78 8.23 7.08
C THR A 78 -7.37 8.42 5.68
N LYS A 79 -8.12 9.51 5.49
CA LYS A 79 -8.60 9.89 4.15
C LYS A 79 -7.42 10.10 3.19
N ASP A 80 -6.34 10.70 3.67
CA ASP A 80 -5.13 10.95 2.90
C ASP A 80 -4.44 9.65 2.46
N ASP A 81 -4.43 8.63 3.33
CA ASP A 81 -3.96 7.29 2.93
C ASP A 81 -4.77 6.73 1.76
N CYS A 82 -6.09 6.87 1.78
CA CYS A 82 -6.96 6.40 0.70
C CYS A 82 -6.70 7.17 -0.59
N GLU A 83 -6.57 8.49 -0.52
CA GLU A 83 -6.28 9.34 -1.69
C GLU A 83 -4.91 8.99 -2.31
N ARG A 84 -3.87 8.79 -1.48
CA ARG A 84 -2.54 8.38 -1.94
C ARG A 84 -2.48 6.94 -2.47
N PHE A 85 -3.45 6.12 -2.13
CA PHE A 85 -3.56 4.75 -2.64
C PHE A 85 -4.13 4.68 -4.05
N ILE A 86 -4.85 5.73 -4.52
CA ILE A 86 -5.28 5.89 -5.91
C ILE A 86 -4.10 6.44 -6.71
N VAL A 87 -3.75 5.79 -7.82
CA VAL A 87 -2.63 6.18 -8.69
C VAL A 87 -3.05 6.70 -10.04
N LYS A 88 -4.29 6.44 -10.47
CA LYS A 88 -4.80 6.83 -11.77
C LYS A 88 -6.33 6.93 -11.74
N ASP A 89 -6.87 7.86 -12.50
CA ASP A 89 -8.29 7.94 -12.83
C ASP A 89 -8.49 7.96 -14.35
N ASN A 90 -9.66 7.51 -14.79
CA ASN A 90 -10.08 7.56 -16.18
C ASN A 90 -11.56 7.91 -16.24
N PHE A 91 -11.86 9.05 -16.86
CA PHE A 91 -13.22 9.54 -17.04
C PHE A 91 -13.79 9.09 -18.38
N THR A 92 -15.00 8.56 -18.39
CA THR A 92 -15.72 8.13 -19.59
C THR A 92 -17.17 8.60 -19.52
N THR A 93 -17.60 9.38 -20.51
CA THR A 93 -19.01 9.77 -20.67
C THR A 93 -19.82 8.55 -21.12
N ILE A 94 -20.86 8.19 -20.36
CA ILE A 94 -21.79 7.10 -20.70
C ILE A 94 -22.97 7.66 -21.53
N SER A 95 -23.49 8.81 -21.12
CA SER A 95 -24.61 9.48 -21.73
C SER A 95 -24.52 11.00 -21.51
N PRO A 96 -25.41 11.82 -22.10
CA PRO A 96 -25.43 13.26 -21.79
C PRO A 96 -25.63 13.60 -20.31
N LYS A 97 -26.07 12.66 -19.50
CA LYS A 97 -26.40 12.82 -18.08
C LYS A 97 -25.47 12.07 -17.15
N SER A 98 -24.64 11.17 -17.63
CA SER A 98 -23.89 10.26 -16.76
C SER A 98 -22.48 9.99 -17.27
N ALA A 99 -21.58 9.78 -16.32
CA ALA A 99 -20.20 9.42 -16.55
C ALA A 99 -19.77 8.27 -15.64
N LEU A 100 -18.86 7.46 -16.14
CA LEU A 100 -18.12 6.45 -15.41
C LEU A 100 -16.71 6.98 -15.14
N VAL A 101 -16.26 6.90 -13.89
CA VAL A 101 -14.87 7.15 -13.55
C VAL A 101 -14.27 5.89 -12.95
N THR A 102 -13.20 5.40 -13.55
CA THR A 102 -12.43 4.26 -13.06
C THR A 102 -11.22 4.76 -12.32
N TYR A 103 -11.12 4.44 -11.05
CA TYR A 103 -9.96 4.73 -10.18
C TYR A 103 -9.12 3.47 -10.02
N THR A 104 -7.86 3.54 -10.45
CA THR A 104 -6.90 2.44 -10.30
C THR A 104 -6.06 2.65 -9.05
N THR A 105 -6.00 1.65 -8.20
CA THR A 105 -5.22 1.66 -6.97
C THR A 105 -3.76 1.22 -7.18
N LYS A 106 -2.91 1.42 -6.18
CA LYS A 106 -1.51 0.94 -6.17
C LYS A 106 -1.38 -0.57 -6.42
N THR A 107 -2.39 -1.35 -6.06
CA THR A 107 -2.41 -2.80 -6.30
C THR A 107 -2.90 -3.18 -7.70
N GLY A 108 -3.35 -2.20 -8.49
CA GLY A 108 -4.02 -2.45 -9.79
C GLY A 108 -5.51 -2.79 -9.66
N PHE A 109 -6.05 -2.84 -8.45
CA PHE A 109 -7.49 -3.01 -8.25
C PHE A 109 -8.22 -1.76 -8.70
N GLU A 110 -9.34 -1.93 -9.41
CA GLU A 110 -10.11 -0.84 -9.98
C GLU A 110 -11.43 -0.62 -9.21
N LEU A 111 -11.73 0.65 -8.96
CA LEU A 111 -13.01 1.12 -8.43
C LEU A 111 -13.73 1.87 -9.53
N ASN A 112 -14.92 1.41 -9.89
CA ASN A 112 -15.74 1.99 -10.93
C ASN A 112 -16.92 2.73 -10.30
N GLU A 113 -16.92 4.05 -10.45
CA GLU A 113 -17.93 4.94 -9.87
C GLU A 113 -18.70 5.65 -10.97
N ILE A 114 -20.02 5.75 -10.78
CA ILE A 114 -20.90 6.42 -11.73
C ILE A 114 -21.45 7.69 -11.09
N SER A 115 -21.39 8.79 -11.84
CA SER A 115 -22.10 10.03 -11.53
C SER A 115 -23.17 10.28 -12.57
N ALA A 116 -24.37 10.67 -12.14
CA ALA A 116 -25.47 11.03 -13.01
C ALA A 116 -26.14 12.32 -12.54
N CYS A 117 -26.63 13.13 -13.49
CA CYS A 117 -27.41 14.32 -13.19
C CYS A 117 -28.82 14.23 -13.82
N VAL A 118 -29.75 15.02 -13.31
CA VAL A 118 -31.13 15.06 -13.83
C VAL A 118 -31.21 15.85 -15.12
N ASP A 119 -30.53 16.98 -15.15
CA ASP A 119 -30.56 17.93 -16.31
C ASP A 119 -29.21 17.86 -17.06
N PRO A 120 -29.19 17.42 -18.34
CA PRO A 120 -27.98 17.36 -19.15
C PRO A 120 -27.25 18.70 -19.27
N ALA A 121 -28.00 19.83 -19.27
CA ALA A 121 -27.43 21.17 -19.36
C ALA A 121 -26.61 21.55 -18.12
N ARG A 122 -26.79 20.84 -17.00
CA ARG A 122 -26.05 21.01 -15.74
C ARG A 122 -24.96 19.95 -15.49
N PHE A 123 -24.75 19.09 -16.47
CA PHE A 123 -23.68 18.11 -16.36
C PHE A 123 -22.31 18.80 -16.31
N SER A 124 -21.53 18.48 -15.31
CA SER A 124 -20.18 19.01 -15.11
C SER A 124 -19.22 17.86 -14.84
N GLU A 125 -18.17 17.76 -15.64
CA GLU A 125 -17.09 16.79 -15.44
C GLU A 125 -16.41 17.00 -14.09
N GLU A 126 -16.16 18.25 -13.69
CA GLU A 126 -15.55 18.58 -12.39
C GLU A 126 -16.40 18.08 -11.22
N ILE A 127 -17.71 18.30 -11.26
CA ILE A 127 -18.64 17.81 -10.22
C ILE A 127 -18.66 16.26 -10.23
N ALA A 128 -18.75 15.65 -11.41
CA ALA A 128 -18.76 14.20 -11.56
C ALA A 128 -17.47 13.57 -11.01
N MET A 129 -16.31 14.16 -11.30
CA MET A 129 -15.01 13.73 -10.75
C MET A 129 -14.98 13.88 -9.23
N GLY A 130 -15.44 14.97 -8.66
CA GLY A 130 -15.49 15.20 -7.21
C GLY A 130 -16.35 14.16 -6.49
N VAL A 131 -17.57 13.95 -6.94
CA VAL A 131 -18.53 13.00 -6.35
C VAL A 131 -18.04 11.56 -6.45
N THR A 132 -17.55 11.15 -7.61
CA THR A 132 -17.03 9.79 -7.82
C THR A 132 -15.76 9.52 -7.04
N LYS A 133 -14.87 10.52 -6.91
CA LYS A 133 -13.66 10.40 -6.11
C LYS A 133 -13.98 10.21 -4.62
N GLU A 134 -14.92 10.98 -4.10
CA GLU A 134 -15.39 10.84 -2.72
C GLU A 134 -15.93 9.42 -2.47
N SER A 135 -16.77 8.91 -3.38
CA SER A 135 -17.28 7.54 -3.31
C SER A 135 -16.18 6.48 -3.36
N ALA A 136 -15.19 6.63 -4.25
CA ALA A 136 -14.05 5.72 -4.34
C ALA A 136 -13.20 5.74 -3.08
N VAL A 137 -12.95 6.91 -2.50
CA VAL A 137 -12.21 7.07 -1.24
C VAL A 137 -12.95 6.41 -0.09
N ASP A 138 -14.27 6.56 0.02
CA ASP A 138 -15.08 5.92 1.06
C ASP A 138 -15.02 4.38 0.97
N LYS A 139 -15.07 3.83 -0.25
CA LYS A 139 -14.90 2.39 -0.47
C LYS A 139 -13.50 1.92 -0.07
N LEU A 140 -12.47 2.65 -0.48
CA LEU A 140 -11.09 2.33 -0.09
C LEU A 140 -10.88 2.40 1.40
N TRP A 141 -11.52 3.33 2.08
CA TRP A 141 -11.44 3.41 3.55
C TRP A 141 -11.92 2.12 4.20
N SER A 142 -13.02 1.57 3.72
CA SER A 142 -13.53 0.28 4.20
C SER A 142 -12.59 -0.89 3.85
N TYR A 143 -12.06 -0.92 2.63
CA TYR A 143 -11.15 -1.99 2.18
C TYR A 143 -9.80 -1.94 2.91
N LEU A 144 -9.18 -0.78 3.03
CA LEU A 144 -7.92 -0.62 3.75
C LEU A 144 -8.11 -0.82 5.26
N GLY A 145 -9.26 -0.44 5.80
CA GLY A 145 -9.64 -0.72 7.19
C GLY A 145 -9.74 -2.23 7.46
N PHE A 146 -10.34 -2.99 6.55
CA PHE A 146 -10.36 -4.45 6.61
C PHE A 146 -8.95 -5.05 6.55
N VAL A 147 -8.12 -4.57 5.62
CA VAL A 147 -6.71 -4.99 5.49
C VAL A 147 -5.92 -4.69 6.76
N LEU A 148 -6.09 -3.50 7.34
CA LEU A 148 -5.44 -3.11 8.60
C LEU A 148 -5.87 -4.03 9.75
N GLN A 149 -7.17 -4.33 9.87
CA GLN A 149 -7.67 -5.24 10.89
C GLN A 149 -7.06 -6.64 10.73
N TRP A 150 -6.99 -7.15 9.52
CA TRP A 150 -6.35 -8.44 9.24
C TRP A 150 -4.86 -8.43 9.58
N ALA A 151 -4.13 -7.38 9.18
CA ALA A 151 -2.70 -7.23 9.49
C ALA A 151 -2.40 -7.24 11.00
N ARG A 152 -3.32 -6.69 11.81
CA ARG A 152 -3.18 -6.62 13.29
C ARG A 152 -3.56 -7.90 14.01
N SER A 153 -4.62 -8.54 13.57
CA SER A 153 -5.25 -9.65 14.31
C SER A 153 -5.04 -11.02 13.67
N GLY A 154 -4.54 -11.06 12.43
CA GLY A 154 -4.52 -12.30 11.67
C GLY A 154 -5.96 -12.82 11.44
N THR A 155 -6.10 -14.13 11.37
CA THR A 155 -7.41 -14.81 11.19
C THR A 155 -7.95 -15.39 12.49
N ASP A 156 -7.38 -15.05 13.62
CA ASP A 156 -7.78 -15.53 14.97
C ASP A 156 -8.17 -14.34 15.87
N ALA A 157 -9.04 -13.48 15.37
CA ALA A 157 -9.63 -12.41 16.18
C ALA A 157 -10.62 -13.02 17.20
N LYS A 158 -10.30 -12.86 18.47
CA LYS A 158 -11.16 -13.20 19.61
C LYS A 158 -11.99 -12.02 20.05
#